data_5f7b3dadd53f8482683bf75fc526e25b
#
_entry.id   5f7b3dadd53f8482683bf75fc526e25b
#
_cell.length_a   1.000
_cell.length_b   1.000
_cell.length_c   1.000
_cell.angle_alpha   90.00
_cell.angle_beta   90.00
_cell.angle_gamma   90.00
#
_symmetry.space_group_name_H-M   'P 1'
#
loop_
_entity.id
_entity.type
_entity.pdbx_description
1 polymer ?
#
loop_
_entity_poly.entity_id
_entity_poly.type
_entity_poly.pdbx_seq_one_letter_code
_entity_poly.pdbx_strand_id
1 'polypeptide(L)'
;MNKCFYILLLFTLFACGRTERDNSMQTDTLAVEETTVDTLLELTPAQADSLEFRLLHHYTNNFNFVVKADSLVLIPREDELYDTCKVFKDDHIAVADIRESDTIWIKVARDQFTMGWIPEEELLQGGVPDDSISQVIDSLTVSRYIWMSVLVVLGIIGFIGFILKRRGLHQMQIFRFDEMDSVYPTLFLILVASLACLYASIQKFTPEFWQEYYFHPTLNPLILPDVMAVLVTLMWIVIIAFIAMLIEVYHHFNFFQGLTYVLEMIGLAMVSYLIISWTTSIYIGYGLLVLYIVVLLWIYSKYIRCRYICGFCGRSIRQKGTCPHCGNNNH
;
A
#
# COMPACT_ATOMS: atom_id res chain seq x y z
N MET A 1 24.44 17.72 -3.72
CA MET A 1 23.27 18.59 -3.47
C MET A 1 22.30 18.72 -4.65
N ASN A 2 22.71 18.42 -5.90
CA ASN A 2 21.85 18.69 -7.07
C ASN A 2 20.87 17.54 -7.45
N LYS A 3 20.98 16.35 -6.88
CA LYS A 3 20.11 15.21 -7.26
C LYS A 3 18.74 15.22 -6.58
N CYS A 4 18.64 15.73 -5.34
CA CYS A 4 17.34 15.91 -4.68
C CYS A 4 16.47 16.99 -5.37
N PHE A 5 17.10 17.95 -6.04
CA PHE A 5 16.40 19.01 -6.76
C PHE A 5 15.65 18.47 -7.98
N TYR A 6 16.23 17.48 -8.70
CA TYR A 6 15.57 16.87 -9.86
C TYR A 6 14.38 15.99 -9.47
N ILE A 7 14.43 15.33 -8.30
CA ILE A 7 13.31 14.54 -7.79
C ILE A 7 12.16 15.48 -7.38
N LEU A 8 12.49 16.60 -6.74
CA LEU A 8 11.51 17.63 -6.39
C LEU A 8 10.90 18.29 -7.65
N LEU A 9 11.70 18.52 -8.68
CA LEU A 9 11.25 19.06 -9.96
C LEU A 9 10.33 18.10 -10.73
N LEU A 10 10.59 16.78 -10.65
CA LEU A 10 9.72 15.77 -11.22
C LEU A 10 8.34 15.75 -10.53
N PHE A 11 8.32 15.99 -9.21
CA PHE A 11 7.06 16.11 -8.46
C PHE A 11 6.23 17.34 -8.86
N THR A 12 6.89 18.47 -9.13
CA THR A 12 6.18 19.68 -9.57
C THR A 12 5.63 19.55 -10.99
N LEU A 13 6.26 18.75 -11.85
CA LEU A 13 5.76 18.48 -13.21
C LEU A 13 4.55 17.56 -13.22
N PHE A 14 4.45 16.62 -12.28
CA PHE A 14 3.24 15.79 -12.12
C PHE A 14 2.08 16.54 -11.46
N ALA A 15 2.36 17.56 -10.66
CA ALA A 15 1.33 18.41 -10.03
C ALA A 15 0.72 19.43 -11.01
N CYS A 16 1.34 19.68 -12.17
CA CYS A 16 0.91 20.71 -13.11
C CYS A 16 0.12 20.19 -14.31
N GLY A 17 -0.36 18.95 -14.27
CA GLY A 17 -1.27 18.38 -15.27
C GLY A 17 -2.73 18.68 -14.95
N ARG A 18 -3.10 19.97 -14.81
CA ARG A 18 -4.51 20.40 -14.77
C ARG A 18 -5.05 20.39 -16.20
N THR A 19 -5.46 19.23 -16.66
CA THR A 19 -6.34 19.13 -17.83
C THR A 19 -7.75 19.42 -17.31
N GLU A 20 -8.26 20.59 -17.60
CA GLU A 20 -9.70 20.83 -17.61
C GLU A 20 -10.31 19.84 -18.59
N ARG A 21 -10.85 18.75 -18.09
CA ARG A 21 -11.77 17.94 -18.80
C ARG A 21 -13.14 18.32 -18.23
N ASP A 22 -13.88 19.11 -19.01
CA ASP A 22 -15.32 19.27 -18.87
C ASP A 22 -15.92 17.85 -18.83
N ASN A 23 -16.15 17.33 -17.65
CA ASN A 23 -17.04 16.25 -17.41
C ASN A 23 -18.03 16.75 -16.38
N SER A 24 -19.21 17.05 -16.87
CA SER A 24 -20.45 17.10 -16.10
C SER A 24 -20.72 15.69 -15.53
N MET A 25 -19.89 15.26 -14.60
CA MET A 25 -20.15 14.18 -13.69
C MET A 25 -19.75 14.72 -12.34
N GLN A 26 -20.73 15.28 -11.67
CA GLN A 26 -20.67 15.79 -10.33
C GLN A 26 -20.25 14.63 -9.42
N THR A 27 -18.95 14.57 -9.12
CA THR A 27 -18.46 13.77 -8.01
C THR A 27 -18.67 14.64 -6.78
N ASP A 28 -19.80 14.48 -6.12
CA ASP A 28 -20.03 15.05 -4.80
C ASP A 28 -19.08 14.40 -3.79
N THR A 29 -17.88 14.93 -3.74
CA THR A 29 -16.95 14.69 -2.65
C THR A 29 -17.40 15.59 -1.50
N LEU A 30 -18.13 15.02 -0.55
CA LEU A 30 -18.42 15.66 0.71
C LEU A 30 -17.13 15.86 1.50
N ALA A 31 -16.41 16.95 1.20
CA ALA A 31 -15.57 17.57 2.18
C ALA A 31 -16.50 18.13 3.26
N VAL A 32 -16.40 17.61 4.47
CA VAL A 32 -16.98 18.28 5.66
C VAL A 32 -16.11 19.50 5.90
N GLU A 33 -16.35 20.54 5.12
CA GLU A 33 -15.91 21.89 5.43
C GLU A 33 -17.00 22.47 6.35
N GLU A 34 -16.63 22.83 7.55
CA GLU A 34 -17.40 23.74 8.40
C GLU A 34 -17.56 25.06 7.65
N THR A 35 -18.47 25.10 6.71
CA THR A 35 -18.87 26.33 6.02
C THR A 35 -20.25 26.71 6.55
N THR A 36 -20.25 27.81 7.26
CA THR A 36 -21.36 28.74 7.57
C THR A 36 -22.69 28.38 6.89
N VAL A 37 -23.66 28.11 7.76
CA VAL A 37 -25.09 28.14 7.54
C VAL A 37 -25.48 29.24 6.57
N ASP A 38 -25.78 28.88 5.32
CA ASP A 38 -26.78 29.54 4.46
C ASP A 38 -26.76 28.96 3.04
N THR A 39 -27.18 27.72 2.90
CA THR A 39 -27.94 27.22 1.75
C THR A 39 -28.29 25.75 2.10
N LEU A 40 -29.38 25.56 2.80
CA LEU A 40 -30.03 24.24 2.86
C LEU A 40 -30.52 23.94 1.45
N LEU A 41 -29.71 23.26 0.65
CA LEU A 41 -30.18 22.49 -0.47
C LEU A 41 -31.11 21.45 0.14
N GLU A 42 -32.44 21.66 0.02
CA GLU A 42 -33.44 20.68 0.38
C GLU A 42 -33.21 19.45 -0.51
N LEU A 43 -32.47 18.47 0.05
CA LEU A 43 -32.35 17.16 -0.58
C LEU A 43 -33.74 16.57 -0.76
N THR A 44 -34.03 16.06 -1.94
CA THR A 44 -35.27 15.28 -2.13
C THR A 44 -35.22 14.05 -1.23
N PRO A 45 -36.36 13.51 -0.75
CA PRO A 45 -36.35 12.33 0.11
C PRO A 45 -35.53 11.17 -0.45
N ALA A 46 -35.61 10.92 -1.77
CA ALA A 46 -34.83 9.88 -2.43
C ALA A 46 -33.32 10.16 -2.43
N GLN A 47 -32.90 11.43 -2.44
CA GLN A 47 -31.47 11.79 -2.32
C GLN A 47 -30.98 11.64 -0.87
N ALA A 48 -31.84 11.94 0.09
CA ALA A 48 -31.53 11.74 1.50
C ALA A 48 -31.36 10.24 1.81
N ASP A 49 -32.30 9.40 1.38
CA ASP A 49 -32.25 7.94 1.55
C ASP A 49 -30.98 7.35 0.86
N SER A 50 -30.69 7.79 -0.36
CA SER A 50 -29.48 7.36 -1.09
C SER A 50 -28.18 7.79 -0.40
N LEU A 51 -28.16 8.98 0.20
CA LEU A 51 -27.02 9.47 0.95
C LEU A 51 -26.85 8.69 2.26
N GLU A 52 -27.92 8.42 2.98
CA GLU A 52 -27.90 7.63 4.21
C GLU A 52 -27.39 6.21 3.92
N PHE A 53 -27.90 5.56 2.87
CA PHE A 53 -27.42 4.26 2.43
C PHE A 53 -25.92 4.29 2.10
N ARG A 54 -25.45 5.27 1.34
CA ARG A 54 -24.03 5.43 1.00
C ARG A 54 -23.15 5.59 2.23
N LEU A 55 -23.60 6.34 3.23
CA LEU A 55 -22.82 6.55 4.45
C LEU A 55 -22.66 5.24 5.26
N LEU A 56 -23.65 4.35 5.21
CA LEU A 56 -23.62 3.07 5.90
C LEU A 56 -22.90 1.96 5.12
N HIS A 57 -23.10 1.92 3.80
CA HIS A 57 -22.67 0.80 2.95
C HIS A 57 -21.54 1.14 1.99
N HIS A 58 -21.15 2.41 1.85
CA HIS A 58 -20.05 2.94 1.02
C HIS A 58 -20.27 2.84 -0.49
N TYR A 59 -21.42 2.40 -0.98
CA TYR A 59 -21.78 2.36 -2.40
C TYR A 59 -23.24 2.79 -2.62
N THR A 60 -23.61 3.04 -3.87
CA THR A 60 -24.96 3.45 -4.26
C THR A 60 -25.35 2.78 -5.59
N ASN A 61 -26.52 3.15 -6.12
CA ASN A 61 -26.92 2.79 -7.48
C ASN A 61 -25.84 3.18 -8.50
N ASN A 62 -25.68 2.38 -9.54
CA ASN A 62 -24.66 2.46 -10.59
C ASN A 62 -23.22 2.17 -10.10
N PHE A 63 -23.04 1.67 -8.90
CA PHE A 63 -21.74 1.19 -8.45
C PHE A 63 -21.40 -0.14 -9.11
N ASN A 64 -20.16 -0.31 -9.56
CA ASN A 64 -19.71 -1.49 -10.29
C ASN A 64 -18.92 -2.43 -9.40
N PHE A 65 -19.18 -3.74 -9.54
CA PHE A 65 -18.45 -4.82 -8.91
C PHE A 65 -17.92 -5.79 -9.96
N VAL A 66 -16.82 -6.46 -9.63
CA VAL A 66 -16.31 -7.62 -10.36
C VAL A 66 -16.55 -8.86 -9.52
N VAL A 67 -17.15 -9.89 -10.10
CA VAL A 67 -17.42 -11.16 -9.42
C VAL A 67 -16.10 -11.92 -9.21
N LYS A 68 -15.79 -12.27 -7.97
CA LYS A 68 -14.62 -13.09 -7.58
C LYS A 68 -14.99 -14.51 -7.19
N ALA A 69 -16.23 -14.74 -6.75
CA ALA A 69 -16.77 -16.09 -6.52
C ALA A 69 -16.88 -16.84 -7.86
N ASP A 70 -16.88 -18.17 -7.80
CA ASP A 70 -17.02 -19.00 -9.01
C ASP A 70 -18.36 -18.74 -9.74
N SER A 71 -19.43 -18.47 -8.98
CA SER A 71 -20.69 -17.96 -9.50
C SER A 71 -21.54 -17.34 -8.39
N LEU A 72 -22.33 -16.31 -8.74
CA LEU A 72 -23.38 -15.75 -7.92
C LEU A 72 -24.74 -16.02 -8.56
N VAL A 73 -25.72 -16.37 -7.75
CA VAL A 73 -27.07 -16.68 -8.20
C VAL A 73 -27.94 -15.44 -8.05
N LEU A 74 -28.49 -14.99 -9.13
CA LEU A 74 -29.41 -13.85 -9.17
C LEU A 74 -30.84 -14.36 -9.22
N ILE A 75 -31.65 -13.98 -8.24
CA ILE A 75 -33.03 -14.44 -8.08
C ILE A 75 -33.97 -13.41 -8.69
N PRO A 76 -34.87 -13.81 -9.60
CA PRO A 76 -35.94 -12.92 -10.05
C PRO A 76 -36.94 -12.68 -8.91
N ARG A 77 -37.54 -11.54 -8.88
CA ARG A 77 -38.65 -11.28 -7.95
C ARG A 77 -39.96 -11.81 -8.57
N GLU A 78 -40.94 -12.09 -7.70
CA GLU A 78 -42.26 -12.61 -8.11
C GLU A 78 -42.99 -11.74 -9.15
N ASP A 79 -42.65 -10.44 -9.22
CA ASP A 79 -43.22 -9.47 -10.16
C ASP A 79 -42.43 -9.36 -11.47
N GLU A 80 -41.27 -10.03 -11.59
CA GLU A 80 -40.37 -9.92 -12.74
C GLU A 80 -40.42 -11.17 -13.61
N LEU A 81 -40.52 -10.96 -14.93
CA LEU A 81 -40.68 -12.02 -15.94
C LEU A 81 -39.36 -12.72 -16.29
N TYR A 82 -38.35 -12.63 -15.44
CA TYR A 82 -37.01 -13.20 -15.68
C TYR A 82 -36.81 -14.51 -14.93
N ASP A 83 -36.11 -15.44 -15.53
CA ASP A 83 -35.68 -16.66 -14.85
C ASP A 83 -34.45 -16.40 -13.96
N THR A 84 -34.24 -17.29 -12.96
CA THR A 84 -33.03 -17.30 -12.15
C THR A 84 -31.80 -17.37 -13.05
N CYS A 85 -30.93 -16.39 -12.95
CA CYS A 85 -29.70 -16.35 -13.74
C CYS A 85 -28.46 -16.43 -12.86
N LYS A 86 -27.32 -16.71 -13.47
CA LYS A 86 -26.04 -16.79 -12.78
C LYS A 86 -25.04 -15.83 -13.43
N VAL A 87 -24.27 -15.17 -12.63
CA VAL A 87 -23.07 -14.45 -13.06
C VAL A 87 -21.85 -15.24 -12.62
N PHE A 88 -20.82 -15.23 -13.42
CA PHE A 88 -19.63 -16.04 -13.23
C PHE A 88 -18.44 -15.18 -12.84
N LYS A 89 -17.39 -15.85 -12.42
CA LYS A 89 -16.12 -15.20 -12.07
C LYS A 89 -15.63 -14.29 -13.19
N ASP A 90 -15.13 -13.12 -12.80
CA ASP A 90 -14.64 -12.04 -13.66
C ASP A 90 -15.73 -11.33 -14.49
N ASP A 91 -17.02 -11.63 -14.25
CA ASP A 91 -18.10 -10.81 -14.78
C ASP A 91 -18.15 -9.45 -14.06
N HIS A 92 -18.36 -8.39 -14.85
CA HIS A 92 -18.62 -7.04 -14.35
C HIS A 92 -20.13 -6.85 -14.18
N ILE A 93 -20.54 -6.45 -12.99
CA ILE A 93 -21.95 -6.23 -12.64
C ILE A 93 -22.13 -4.84 -12.05
N ALA A 94 -23.25 -4.20 -12.33
CA ALA A 94 -23.60 -2.89 -11.81
C ALA A 94 -24.80 -2.99 -10.87
N VAL A 95 -24.81 -2.21 -9.81
CA VAL A 95 -25.95 -2.05 -8.90
C VAL A 95 -27.03 -1.25 -9.62
N ALA A 96 -28.18 -1.88 -9.87
CA ALA A 96 -29.29 -1.26 -10.57
C ALA A 96 -30.35 -0.67 -9.61
N ASP A 97 -30.61 -1.33 -8.48
CA ASP A 97 -31.58 -0.89 -7.48
C ASP A 97 -31.22 -1.48 -6.11
N ILE A 98 -31.66 -0.80 -5.04
CA ILE A 98 -31.39 -1.18 -3.65
C ILE A 98 -32.73 -1.18 -2.93
N ARG A 99 -33.01 -2.23 -2.16
CA ARG A 99 -34.20 -2.33 -1.34
C ARG A 99 -33.87 -2.76 0.09
N GLU A 100 -34.25 -1.91 1.00
CA GLU A 100 -34.14 -2.16 2.43
C GLU A 100 -35.43 -2.84 2.92
N SER A 101 -35.28 -4.04 3.46
CA SER A 101 -36.29 -4.79 4.18
C SER A 101 -35.63 -5.40 5.41
N ASP A 102 -36.13 -6.48 5.98
CA ASP A 102 -35.43 -7.21 7.06
C ASP A 102 -34.00 -7.65 6.66
N THR A 103 -33.81 -7.92 5.37
CA THR A 103 -32.53 -8.13 4.68
C THR A 103 -32.41 -7.13 3.55
N ILE A 104 -31.21 -6.58 3.33
CA ILE A 104 -30.93 -5.68 2.21
C ILE A 104 -30.76 -6.50 0.95
N TRP A 105 -31.58 -6.20 -0.03
CA TRP A 105 -31.55 -6.83 -1.35
C TRP A 105 -31.05 -5.86 -2.39
N ILE A 106 -30.07 -6.29 -3.16
CA ILE A 106 -29.43 -5.51 -4.20
C ILE A 106 -29.79 -6.11 -5.55
N LYS A 107 -30.36 -5.29 -6.43
CA LYS A 107 -30.56 -5.66 -7.82
C LYS A 107 -29.26 -5.37 -8.57
N VAL A 108 -28.68 -6.41 -9.15
CA VAL A 108 -27.47 -6.29 -9.96
C VAL A 108 -27.77 -6.69 -11.40
N ALA A 109 -27.09 -6.05 -12.33
CA ALA A 109 -27.19 -6.32 -13.75
C ALA A 109 -25.80 -6.44 -14.38
N ARG A 110 -25.58 -7.47 -15.18
CA ARG A 110 -24.42 -7.60 -16.06
C ARG A 110 -24.75 -7.00 -17.44
N ASP A 111 -25.91 -7.31 -17.93
CA ASP A 111 -26.45 -6.86 -19.23
C ASP A 111 -27.99 -6.78 -19.16
N GLN A 112 -28.63 -6.40 -20.28
CA GLN A 112 -30.08 -6.23 -20.34
C GLN A 112 -30.88 -7.52 -20.08
N PHE A 113 -30.26 -8.68 -20.21
CA PHE A 113 -30.91 -9.99 -20.08
C PHE A 113 -30.46 -10.71 -18.79
N THR A 114 -29.32 -10.32 -18.22
CA THR A 114 -28.74 -10.93 -17.03
C THR A 114 -28.81 -9.95 -15.87
N MET A 115 -29.94 -9.95 -15.18
CA MET A 115 -30.19 -9.12 -14.02
C MET A 115 -31.03 -9.88 -12.99
N GLY A 116 -30.89 -9.53 -11.74
CA GLY A 116 -31.69 -10.13 -10.66
C GLY A 116 -31.27 -9.62 -9.29
N TRP A 117 -31.92 -10.13 -8.27
CA TRP A 117 -31.73 -9.74 -6.89
C TRP A 117 -30.78 -10.70 -6.17
N ILE A 118 -29.93 -10.16 -5.34
CA ILE A 118 -29.00 -10.89 -4.49
C ILE A 118 -28.98 -10.23 -3.11
N PRO A 119 -28.89 -11.00 -2.02
CA PRO A 119 -28.65 -10.43 -0.70
C PRO A 119 -27.32 -9.66 -0.67
N GLU A 120 -27.28 -8.52 0.02
CA GLU A 120 -26.07 -7.70 0.13
C GLU A 120 -24.89 -8.51 0.67
N GLU A 121 -25.10 -9.30 1.72
CA GLU A 121 -24.04 -10.13 2.30
C GLU A 121 -23.38 -11.06 1.29
N GLU A 122 -24.17 -11.70 0.42
CA GLU A 122 -23.68 -12.59 -0.62
C GLU A 122 -22.95 -11.82 -1.72
N LEU A 123 -23.46 -10.63 -2.10
CA LEU A 123 -22.80 -9.75 -3.05
C LEU A 123 -21.42 -9.29 -2.54
N LEU A 124 -21.34 -8.84 -1.29
CA LEU A 124 -20.09 -8.33 -0.71
C LEU A 124 -19.07 -9.44 -0.41
N GLN A 125 -19.52 -10.68 -0.19
CA GLN A 125 -18.63 -11.83 -0.06
C GLN A 125 -18.07 -12.31 -1.40
N GLY A 126 -18.87 -12.22 -2.47
CA GLY A 126 -18.52 -12.72 -3.80
C GLY A 126 -18.08 -11.68 -4.81
N GLY A 127 -18.27 -10.40 -4.53
CA GLY A 127 -17.94 -9.27 -5.41
C GLY A 127 -16.92 -8.32 -4.80
N VAL A 128 -16.11 -7.70 -5.65
CA VAL A 128 -15.10 -6.70 -5.28
C VAL A 128 -15.39 -5.44 -6.11
N PRO A 129 -15.23 -4.22 -5.56
CA PRO A 129 -15.35 -3.00 -6.33
C PRO A 129 -14.56 -3.04 -7.64
N ASP A 130 -15.16 -2.58 -8.74
CA ASP A 130 -14.53 -2.55 -10.05
C ASP A 130 -13.54 -1.38 -10.18
N ASP A 131 -12.52 -1.42 -9.35
CA ASP A 131 -11.40 -0.49 -9.35
C ASP A 131 -10.09 -1.25 -9.21
N SER A 132 -9.09 -0.83 -9.97
CA SER A 132 -7.78 -1.51 -10.00
C SER A 132 -7.11 -1.58 -8.63
N ILE A 133 -7.29 -0.56 -7.79
CA ILE A 133 -6.67 -0.51 -6.44
C ILE A 133 -7.40 -1.47 -5.51
N SER A 134 -8.74 -1.47 -5.52
CA SER A 134 -9.57 -2.38 -4.72
C SER A 134 -9.31 -3.84 -5.08
N GLN A 135 -9.17 -4.15 -6.37
CA GLN A 135 -8.81 -5.49 -6.84
C GLN A 135 -7.41 -5.92 -6.40
N VAL A 136 -6.42 -5.01 -6.39
CA VAL A 136 -5.08 -5.29 -5.84
C VAL A 136 -5.17 -5.53 -4.33
N ILE A 137 -5.91 -4.71 -3.60
CA ILE A 137 -6.11 -4.88 -2.14
C ILE A 137 -6.74 -6.25 -1.86
N ASP A 138 -7.80 -6.60 -2.59
CA ASP A 138 -8.46 -7.90 -2.46
C ASP A 138 -7.50 -9.06 -2.74
N SER A 139 -6.77 -9.01 -3.87
CA SER A 139 -5.81 -10.05 -4.24
C SER A 139 -4.71 -10.23 -3.18
N LEU A 140 -4.25 -9.14 -2.56
CA LEU A 140 -3.26 -9.18 -1.48
C LEU A 140 -3.85 -9.73 -0.18
N THR A 141 -5.12 -9.49 0.08
CA THR A 141 -5.82 -9.94 1.30
C THR A 141 -6.16 -11.44 1.21
N VAL A 142 -6.74 -11.87 0.10
CA VAL A 142 -7.06 -13.30 -0.16
C VAL A 142 -5.77 -14.13 -0.22
N SER A 143 -4.69 -13.58 -0.73
CA SER A 143 -3.38 -14.23 -0.84
C SER A 143 -2.61 -14.34 0.48
N ARG A 144 -3.24 -14.11 1.64
CA ARG A 144 -2.56 -14.18 2.96
C ARG A 144 -1.77 -15.46 3.17
N TYR A 145 -2.29 -16.61 2.71
CA TYR A 145 -1.58 -17.88 2.75
C TYR A 145 -0.40 -17.95 1.79
N ILE A 146 -0.51 -17.30 0.63
CA ILE A 146 0.58 -17.19 -0.35
C ILE A 146 1.71 -16.35 0.24
N TRP A 147 1.41 -15.21 0.86
CA TRP A 147 2.42 -14.37 1.52
C TRP A 147 3.09 -15.09 2.68
N MET A 148 2.35 -15.83 3.48
CA MET A 148 2.92 -16.68 4.53
C MET A 148 3.84 -17.75 3.95
N SER A 149 3.46 -18.41 2.86
CA SER A 149 4.30 -19.40 2.18
C SER A 149 5.56 -18.79 1.58
N VAL A 150 5.47 -17.61 0.95
CA VAL A 150 6.63 -16.86 0.44
C VAL A 150 7.62 -16.53 1.56
N LEU A 151 7.12 -16.10 2.73
CA LEU A 151 7.98 -15.84 3.88
C LEU A 151 8.67 -17.08 4.41
N VAL A 152 7.96 -18.20 4.49
CA VAL A 152 8.55 -19.47 4.89
C VAL A 152 9.65 -19.88 3.92
N VAL A 153 9.41 -19.75 2.61
CA VAL A 153 10.40 -20.05 1.56
C VAL A 153 11.62 -19.10 1.67
N LEU A 154 11.41 -17.80 1.83
CA LEU A 154 12.50 -16.84 2.04
C LEU A 154 13.28 -17.13 3.33
N GLY A 155 12.60 -17.50 4.41
CA GLY A 155 13.21 -17.94 5.66
C GLY A 155 14.08 -19.18 5.48
N ILE A 156 13.59 -20.17 4.74
CA ILE A 156 14.35 -21.40 4.43
C ILE A 156 15.59 -21.08 3.58
N ILE A 157 15.45 -20.24 2.54
CA ILE A 157 16.56 -19.82 1.68
C ILE A 157 17.61 -19.07 2.52
N GLY A 158 17.18 -18.13 3.37
CA GLY A 158 18.06 -17.41 4.28
C GLY A 158 18.78 -18.33 5.26
N PHE A 159 18.08 -19.33 5.82
CA PHE A 159 18.65 -20.32 6.73
C PHE A 159 19.66 -21.24 6.04
N ILE A 160 19.34 -21.71 4.83
CA ILE A 160 20.28 -22.51 4.01
C ILE A 160 21.53 -21.67 3.70
N GLY A 161 21.37 -20.42 3.26
CA GLY A 161 22.48 -19.49 3.02
C GLY A 161 23.35 -19.30 4.27
N PHE A 162 22.74 -19.14 5.45
CA PHE A 162 23.43 -19.05 6.73
C PHE A 162 24.25 -20.32 7.05
N ILE A 163 23.68 -21.52 6.84
CA ILE A 163 24.37 -22.82 7.04
C ILE A 163 25.56 -22.96 6.08
N LEU A 164 25.37 -22.65 4.79
CA LEU A 164 26.40 -22.72 3.76
C LEU A 164 27.57 -21.76 4.09
N LYS A 165 27.27 -20.56 4.57
CA LYS A 165 28.27 -19.58 5.06
C LYS A 165 29.05 -20.16 6.24
N ARG A 166 28.35 -20.75 7.21
CA ARG A 166 28.99 -21.33 8.40
C ARG A 166 29.92 -22.50 8.09
N ARG A 167 29.67 -23.21 6.98
CA ARG A 167 30.49 -24.31 6.48
C ARG A 167 31.63 -23.90 5.57
N GLY A 168 31.84 -22.58 5.36
CA GLY A 168 32.91 -22.07 4.49
C GLY A 168 32.74 -22.39 2.99
N LEU A 169 31.59 -22.92 2.60
CA LEU A 169 31.33 -23.40 1.25
C LEU A 169 30.96 -22.28 0.26
N HIS A 170 30.68 -21.07 0.72
CA HIS A 170 30.37 -19.94 -0.18
C HIS A 170 30.71 -18.59 0.45
N GLN A 171 31.35 -17.73 -0.33
CA GLN A 171 31.56 -16.32 0.00
C GLN A 171 30.28 -15.49 -0.23
N MET A 172 29.11 -16.03 0.06
CA MET A 172 27.90 -15.24 0.11
C MET A 172 27.95 -14.36 1.37
N GLN A 173 28.27 -13.13 1.18
CA GLN A 173 28.22 -12.12 2.23
C GLN A 173 26.73 -11.71 2.39
N ILE A 174 26.01 -12.49 3.20
CA ILE A 174 24.64 -12.17 3.60
C ILE A 174 24.72 -10.95 4.52
N PHE A 175 23.94 -9.93 4.24
CA PHE A 175 23.87 -8.65 4.95
C PHE A 175 25.14 -7.80 4.89
N ARG A 176 25.40 -7.22 3.72
CA ARG A 176 26.38 -6.16 3.53
C ARG A 176 25.72 -4.77 3.57
N PHE A 177 25.06 -4.44 4.65
CA PHE A 177 24.67 -3.04 4.93
C PHE A 177 25.86 -2.09 4.85
N ASP A 178 27.05 -2.64 4.95
CA ASP A 178 28.33 -2.00 5.12
C ASP A 178 28.98 -1.58 3.79
N GLU A 179 28.49 -2.04 2.66
CA GLU A 179 29.12 -1.74 1.35
C GLU A 179 28.66 -0.43 0.73
N MET A 180 27.49 0.07 1.13
CA MET A 180 26.96 1.33 0.64
C MET A 180 26.96 2.41 1.71
N ASP A 181 27.60 3.55 1.39
CA ASP A 181 27.57 4.76 2.23
C ASP A 181 26.23 5.53 2.06
N SER A 182 25.13 4.82 1.85
CA SER A 182 23.83 5.39 1.53
C SER A 182 22.86 5.31 2.70
N VAL A 183 22.07 6.36 2.89
CA VAL A 183 21.00 6.40 3.89
C VAL A 183 19.72 5.70 3.41
N TYR A 184 19.53 5.58 2.10
CA TYR A 184 18.27 5.14 1.49
C TYR A 184 17.81 3.74 1.90
N PRO A 185 18.67 2.70 2.01
CA PRO A 185 18.24 1.39 2.48
C PRO A 185 17.69 1.42 3.92
N THR A 186 18.38 2.16 4.81
CA THR A 186 17.94 2.33 6.20
C THR A 186 16.64 3.10 6.27
N LEU A 187 16.51 4.18 5.48
CA LEU A 187 15.31 4.99 5.39
C LEU A 187 14.13 4.18 4.87
N PHE A 188 14.33 3.38 3.82
CA PHE A 188 13.30 2.50 3.26
C PHE A 188 12.76 1.53 4.31
N LEU A 189 13.62 0.87 5.08
CA LEU A 189 13.21 -0.06 6.15
C LEU A 189 12.41 0.63 7.26
N ILE A 190 12.83 1.83 7.69
CA ILE A 190 12.12 2.62 8.69
C ILE A 190 10.73 3.02 8.18
N LEU A 191 10.64 3.47 6.93
CA LEU A 191 9.38 3.91 6.33
C LEU A 191 8.40 2.74 6.15
N VAL A 192 8.87 1.57 5.70
CA VAL A 192 8.02 0.36 5.58
C VAL A 192 7.50 -0.07 6.96
N ALA A 193 8.34 -0.04 7.98
CA ALA A 193 7.93 -0.37 9.34
C ALA A 193 6.89 0.63 9.89
N SER A 194 7.09 1.92 9.61
CA SER A 194 6.14 2.99 9.99
C SER A 194 4.80 2.84 9.25
N LEU A 195 4.85 2.52 7.96
CA LEU A 195 3.66 2.23 7.15
C LEU A 195 2.89 1.03 7.70
N ALA A 196 3.58 -0.05 8.08
CA ALA A 196 2.98 -1.23 8.69
C ALA A 196 2.23 -0.92 9.99
N CYS A 197 2.86 -0.12 10.85
CA CYS A 197 2.28 0.31 12.12
C CYS A 197 1.04 1.19 11.89
N LEU A 198 1.12 2.17 10.99
CA LEU A 198 0.01 3.06 10.66
C LEU A 198 -1.16 2.29 10.06
N TYR A 199 -0.89 1.42 9.08
CA TYR A 199 -1.91 0.59 8.44
C TYR A 199 -2.65 -0.30 9.46
N ALA A 200 -1.91 -1.01 10.32
CA ALA A 200 -2.51 -1.83 11.36
C ALA A 200 -3.30 -1.01 12.39
N SER A 201 -2.88 0.23 12.66
CA SER A 201 -3.59 1.15 13.56
C SER A 201 -4.91 1.61 12.95
N ILE A 202 -4.93 1.96 11.66
CA ILE A 202 -6.15 2.37 10.95
C ILE A 202 -7.16 1.23 10.94
N GLN A 203 -6.75 0.02 10.60
CA GLN A 203 -7.65 -1.13 10.61
C GLN A 203 -8.25 -1.42 11.99
N LYS A 204 -7.54 -1.09 13.06
CA LYS A 204 -7.98 -1.35 14.43
C LYS A 204 -8.87 -0.24 15.00
N PHE A 205 -8.52 1.00 14.78
CA PHE A 205 -9.16 2.15 15.45
C PHE A 205 -10.17 2.87 14.59
N THR A 206 -10.03 2.79 13.27
CA THR A 206 -10.86 3.50 12.31
C THR A 206 -11.17 2.62 11.09
N PRO A 207 -11.82 1.44 11.29
CA PRO A 207 -12.10 0.52 10.19
C PRO A 207 -13.02 1.14 9.13
N GLU A 208 -13.88 2.09 9.51
CA GLU A 208 -14.80 2.80 8.61
C GLU A 208 -14.06 3.58 7.52
N PHE A 209 -12.98 4.30 7.87
CA PHE A 209 -12.17 5.00 6.87
C PHE A 209 -11.46 4.06 5.92
N TRP A 210 -11.09 2.86 6.40
CA TRP A 210 -10.50 1.83 5.54
C TRP A 210 -11.53 1.28 4.56
N GLN A 211 -12.78 1.03 5.00
CA GLN A 211 -13.87 0.59 4.16
C GLN A 211 -14.20 1.64 3.10
N GLU A 212 -14.37 2.90 3.49
CA GLU A 212 -14.59 4.00 2.53
C GLU A 212 -13.47 4.07 1.48
N TYR A 213 -12.21 3.96 1.89
CA TYR A 213 -11.08 3.92 0.95
C TYR A 213 -11.11 2.70 0.04
N TYR A 214 -11.57 1.54 0.53
CA TYR A 214 -11.68 0.33 -0.28
C TYR A 214 -12.72 0.45 -1.39
N PHE A 215 -13.83 1.12 -1.15
CA PHE A 215 -14.87 1.36 -2.15
C PHE A 215 -14.53 2.52 -3.08
N HIS A 216 -13.84 3.54 -2.62
CA HIS A 216 -13.48 4.76 -3.36
C HIS A 216 -11.98 5.06 -3.28
N PRO A 217 -11.13 4.18 -3.80
CA PRO A 217 -9.69 4.34 -3.65
C PRO A 217 -9.16 5.50 -4.50
N THR A 218 -8.28 6.29 -3.91
CA THR A 218 -7.57 7.36 -4.61
C THR A 218 -6.12 7.44 -4.16
N LEU A 219 -5.22 7.74 -5.09
CA LEU A 219 -3.80 7.96 -4.79
C LEU A 219 -3.49 9.44 -4.51
N ASN A 220 -4.50 10.31 -4.56
CA ASN A 220 -4.36 11.73 -4.25
C ASN A 220 -4.59 11.98 -2.76
N PRO A 221 -3.55 12.32 -1.97
CA PRO A 221 -3.70 12.52 -0.53
C PRO A 221 -4.50 13.78 -0.17
N LEU A 222 -4.66 14.73 -1.11
CA LEU A 222 -5.32 16.02 -0.84
C LEU A 222 -6.85 15.94 -0.78
N ILE A 223 -7.43 14.82 -1.23
CA ILE A 223 -8.89 14.61 -1.30
C ILE A 223 -9.35 13.71 -0.14
N LEU A 224 -8.42 13.02 0.51
CA LEU A 224 -8.71 12.03 1.54
C LEU A 224 -8.83 12.67 2.93
N PRO A 225 -9.58 12.04 3.85
CA PRO A 225 -9.55 12.39 5.27
C PRO A 225 -8.13 12.32 5.83
N ASP A 226 -7.81 13.15 6.83
CA ASP A 226 -6.46 13.35 7.36
C ASP A 226 -5.69 12.04 7.61
N VAL A 227 -6.35 11.04 8.22
CA VAL A 227 -5.73 9.76 8.56
C VAL A 227 -5.33 8.98 7.30
N MET A 228 -6.21 8.95 6.28
CA MET A 228 -5.94 8.29 5.00
C MET A 228 -4.94 9.08 4.16
N ALA A 229 -5.02 10.42 4.21
CA ALA A 229 -4.05 11.30 3.56
C ALA A 229 -2.62 11.02 4.05
N VAL A 230 -2.42 10.84 5.36
CA VAL A 230 -1.12 10.46 5.95
C VAL A 230 -0.67 9.08 5.45
N LEU A 231 -1.58 8.09 5.39
CA LEU A 231 -1.25 6.75 4.89
C LEU A 231 -0.77 6.78 3.44
N VAL A 232 -1.55 7.43 2.55
CA VAL A 232 -1.22 7.52 1.12
C VAL A 232 0.05 8.35 0.90
N THR A 233 0.25 9.44 1.65
CA THR A 233 1.50 10.22 1.60
C THR A 233 2.69 9.37 2.02
N LEU A 234 2.58 8.61 3.12
CA LEU A 234 3.65 7.72 3.58
C LEU A 234 3.94 6.62 2.55
N MET A 235 2.92 6.07 1.90
CA MET A 235 3.08 5.12 0.81
C MET A 235 3.89 5.72 -0.36
N TRP A 236 3.61 6.96 -0.77
CA TRP A 236 4.39 7.65 -1.78
C TRP A 236 5.86 7.85 -1.35
N ILE A 237 6.10 8.23 -0.10
CA ILE A 237 7.45 8.40 0.44
C ILE A 237 8.22 7.06 0.44
N VAL A 238 7.55 5.93 0.76
CA VAL A 238 8.14 4.58 0.65
C VAL A 238 8.55 4.27 -0.78
N ILE A 239 7.69 4.55 -1.76
CA ILE A 239 7.98 4.32 -3.18
C ILE A 239 9.19 5.14 -3.62
N ILE A 240 9.25 6.43 -3.24
CA ILE A 240 10.37 7.32 -3.56
C ILE A 240 11.67 6.81 -2.92
N ALA A 241 11.63 6.42 -1.65
CA ALA A 241 12.79 5.88 -0.95
C ALA A 241 13.28 4.58 -1.58
N PHE A 242 12.35 3.72 -2.03
CA PHE A 242 12.69 2.49 -2.76
C PHE A 242 13.36 2.79 -4.10
N ILE A 243 12.82 3.71 -4.90
CA ILE A 243 13.42 4.12 -6.18
C ILE A 243 14.81 4.73 -5.96
N ALA A 244 14.96 5.59 -4.94
CA ALA A 244 16.25 6.18 -4.59
C ALA A 244 17.28 5.11 -4.18
N MET A 245 16.85 4.08 -3.43
CA MET A 245 17.68 2.92 -3.10
C MET A 245 18.08 2.15 -4.36
N LEU A 246 17.16 1.89 -5.30
CA LEU A 246 17.46 1.19 -6.55
C LEU A 246 18.50 1.94 -7.39
N ILE A 247 18.37 3.26 -7.52
CA ILE A 247 19.32 4.10 -8.26
C ILE A 247 20.72 4.00 -7.63
N GLU A 248 20.79 4.05 -6.31
CA GLU A 248 22.08 3.96 -5.59
C GLU A 248 22.72 2.57 -5.77
N VAL A 249 21.92 1.50 -5.66
CA VAL A 249 22.38 0.12 -5.90
C VAL A 249 22.90 -0.05 -7.32
N TYR A 250 22.20 0.50 -8.32
CA TYR A 250 22.62 0.45 -9.71
C TYR A 250 23.98 1.13 -9.94
N HIS A 251 24.28 2.19 -9.22
CA HIS A 251 25.55 2.91 -9.33
C HIS A 251 26.72 2.23 -8.60
N HIS A 252 26.46 1.40 -7.57
CA HIS A 252 27.49 0.82 -6.72
C HIS A 252 27.82 -0.64 -7.04
N PHE A 253 26.85 -1.40 -7.56
CA PHE A 253 26.96 -2.84 -7.72
C PHE A 253 26.85 -3.29 -9.19
N ASN A 254 27.46 -4.44 -9.50
CA ASN A 254 27.16 -5.16 -10.73
C ASN A 254 25.73 -5.73 -10.65
N PHE A 255 25.11 -5.99 -11.81
CA PHE A 255 23.72 -6.42 -11.92
C PHE A 255 23.33 -7.54 -10.95
N PHE A 256 24.07 -8.65 -10.88
CA PHE A 256 23.76 -9.78 -10.01
C PHE A 256 23.92 -9.46 -8.53
N GLN A 257 24.95 -8.70 -8.16
CA GLN A 257 25.16 -8.27 -6.78
C GLN A 257 24.09 -7.28 -6.33
N GLY A 258 23.73 -6.33 -7.21
CA GLY A 258 22.66 -5.37 -6.98
C GLY A 258 21.30 -6.04 -6.80
N LEU A 259 20.99 -7.02 -7.68
CA LEU A 259 19.76 -7.80 -7.57
C LEU A 259 19.67 -8.56 -6.25
N THR A 260 20.75 -9.22 -5.84
CA THR A 260 20.80 -9.94 -4.55
C THR A 260 20.59 -8.98 -3.38
N TYR A 261 21.24 -7.82 -3.39
CA TYR A 261 21.08 -6.79 -2.36
C TYR A 261 19.63 -6.27 -2.26
N VAL A 262 19.01 -5.99 -3.41
CA VAL A 262 17.60 -5.54 -3.44
C VAL A 262 16.65 -6.61 -2.90
N LEU A 263 16.85 -7.88 -3.28
CA LEU A 263 16.04 -8.98 -2.76
C LEU A 263 16.21 -9.17 -1.24
N GLU A 264 17.43 -9.00 -0.71
CA GLU A 264 17.67 -9.02 0.74
C GLU A 264 16.96 -7.87 1.45
N MET A 265 16.98 -6.66 0.89
CA MET A 265 16.28 -5.49 1.44
C MET A 265 14.77 -5.66 1.42
N ILE A 266 14.19 -6.16 0.32
CA ILE A 266 12.76 -6.46 0.22
C ILE A 266 12.39 -7.54 1.25
N GLY A 267 13.17 -8.61 1.35
CA GLY A 267 12.95 -9.67 2.34
C GLY A 267 12.94 -9.14 3.77
N LEU A 268 13.91 -8.30 4.12
CA LEU A 268 13.98 -7.69 5.45
C LEU A 268 12.81 -6.71 5.70
N ALA A 269 12.42 -5.93 4.70
CA ALA A 269 11.27 -5.04 4.75
C ALA A 269 9.98 -5.83 4.98
N MET A 270 9.76 -6.95 4.27
CA MET A 270 8.60 -7.81 4.45
C MET A 270 8.54 -8.43 5.85
N VAL A 271 9.66 -8.93 6.36
CA VAL A 271 9.72 -9.48 7.72
C VAL A 271 9.41 -8.40 8.76
N SER A 272 9.99 -7.21 8.63
CA SER A 272 9.72 -6.09 9.55
C SER A 272 8.26 -5.63 9.46
N TYR A 273 7.69 -5.55 8.26
CA TYR A 273 6.28 -5.23 8.03
C TYR A 273 5.36 -6.19 8.79
N LEU A 274 5.57 -7.49 8.66
CA LEU A 274 4.71 -8.50 9.30
C LEU A 274 4.85 -8.50 10.83
N ILE A 275 6.08 -8.42 11.34
CA ILE A 275 6.31 -8.39 12.79
C ILE A 275 5.65 -7.14 13.40
N ILE A 276 5.83 -5.98 12.79
CA ILE A 276 5.28 -4.73 13.32
C ILE A 276 3.77 -4.69 13.16
N SER A 277 3.22 -5.07 12.01
CA SER A 277 1.78 -5.13 11.79
C SER A 277 1.09 -6.06 12.79
N TRP A 278 1.63 -7.28 12.98
CA TRP A 278 1.08 -8.23 13.93
C TRP A 278 1.19 -7.75 15.38
N THR A 279 2.34 -7.23 15.79
CA THR A 279 2.56 -6.75 17.17
C THR A 279 1.80 -5.46 17.48
N THR A 280 1.47 -4.65 16.47
CA THR A 280 0.61 -3.45 16.64
C THR A 280 -0.82 -3.85 17.03
N SER A 281 -1.31 -4.98 16.55
CA SER A 281 -2.64 -5.51 16.94
C SER A 281 -2.74 -5.77 18.45
N ILE A 282 -1.64 -6.07 19.14
CA ILE A 282 -1.55 -6.28 20.59
C ILE A 282 -0.90 -5.11 21.35
N TYR A 283 -0.82 -3.92 20.73
CA TYR A 283 -0.25 -2.65 21.26
C TYR A 283 1.27 -2.66 21.52
N ILE A 284 1.95 -3.79 21.43
CA ILE A 284 3.41 -3.89 21.61
C ILE A 284 4.16 -3.26 20.43
N GLY A 285 3.56 -3.25 19.24
CA GLY A 285 4.17 -2.76 18.01
C GLY A 285 4.63 -1.31 18.06
N TYR A 286 3.97 -0.44 18.82
CA TYR A 286 4.40 0.96 18.96
C TYR A 286 5.76 1.09 19.63
N GLY A 287 5.96 0.37 20.74
CA GLY A 287 7.25 0.34 21.42
C GLY A 287 8.34 -0.33 20.59
N LEU A 288 7.96 -1.42 19.89
CA LEU A 288 8.84 -2.15 19.00
C LEU A 288 9.27 -1.29 17.80
N LEU A 289 8.37 -0.49 17.22
CA LEU A 289 8.68 0.45 16.14
C LEU A 289 9.73 1.48 16.57
N VAL A 290 9.55 2.09 17.75
CA VAL A 290 10.52 3.06 18.29
C VAL A 290 11.89 2.40 18.49
N LEU A 291 11.92 1.21 19.09
CA LEU A 291 13.15 0.44 19.27
C LEU A 291 13.80 0.11 17.91
N TYR A 292 13.02 -0.32 16.93
CA TYR A 292 13.48 -0.65 15.58
C TYR A 292 14.13 0.56 14.91
N ILE A 293 13.49 1.72 14.96
CA ILE A 293 14.02 2.98 14.40
C ILE A 293 15.35 3.34 15.10
N VAL A 294 15.40 3.29 16.42
CA VAL A 294 16.63 3.61 17.18
C VAL A 294 17.76 2.65 16.81
N VAL A 295 17.47 1.35 16.73
CA VAL A 295 18.48 0.34 16.37
C VAL A 295 18.99 0.57 14.93
N LEU A 296 18.12 0.82 13.96
CA LEU A 296 18.53 1.08 12.58
C LEU A 296 19.35 2.37 12.45
N LEU A 297 18.95 3.44 13.11
CA LEU A 297 19.72 4.70 13.13
C LEU A 297 21.07 4.52 13.83
N TRP A 298 21.15 3.71 14.89
CA TRP A 298 22.40 3.38 15.56
C TRP A 298 23.32 2.56 14.64
N ILE A 299 22.80 1.54 13.95
CA ILE A 299 23.54 0.75 12.95
C ILE A 299 24.05 1.67 11.85
N TYR A 300 23.18 2.53 11.29
CA TYR A 300 23.56 3.49 10.28
C TYR A 300 24.70 4.40 10.73
N SER A 301 24.57 5.01 11.91
CA SER A 301 25.55 5.96 12.43
C SER A 301 26.89 5.33 12.76
N LYS A 302 26.89 4.04 13.19
CA LYS A 302 28.10 3.34 13.63
C LYS A 302 28.81 2.60 12.49
N TYR A 303 28.05 1.99 11.57
CA TYR A 303 28.61 1.06 10.60
C TYR A 303 28.54 1.55 9.16
N ILE A 304 27.56 2.38 8.80
CA ILE A 304 27.31 2.77 7.41
C ILE A 304 27.90 4.15 7.11
N ARG A 305 27.68 5.11 8.00
CA ARG A 305 28.04 6.51 7.76
C ARG A 305 29.55 6.72 7.73
N CYS A 306 30.09 7.15 6.59
CA CYS A 306 31.46 7.64 6.50
C CYS A 306 31.58 9.00 7.18
N ARG A 307 32.54 9.12 8.11
CA ARG A 307 32.74 10.34 8.91
C ARG A 307 33.88 11.21 8.45
N TYR A 308 34.82 10.65 7.68
CA TYR A 308 36.05 11.30 7.30
C TYR A 308 36.28 11.27 5.79
N ILE A 309 37.02 12.23 5.27
CA ILE A 309 37.47 12.28 3.89
C ILE A 309 38.99 12.08 3.90
N CYS A 310 39.51 11.20 3.05
CA CYS A 310 40.93 11.00 2.93
C CYS A 310 41.60 12.27 2.37
N GLY A 311 42.58 12.82 3.08
CA GLY A 311 43.30 14.03 2.68
C GLY A 311 44.14 13.86 1.39
N PHE A 312 44.43 12.60 0.97
CA PHE A 312 45.26 12.32 -0.20
C PHE A 312 44.43 11.99 -1.44
N CYS A 313 43.42 11.12 -1.34
CA CYS A 313 42.65 10.67 -2.51
C CYS A 313 41.22 11.26 -2.54
N GLY A 314 40.81 12.02 -1.54
CA GLY A 314 39.48 12.65 -1.47
C GLY A 314 38.29 11.69 -1.27
N ARG A 315 38.55 10.38 -1.11
CA ARG A 315 37.48 9.40 -0.88
C ARG A 315 37.06 9.36 0.57
N SER A 316 35.77 9.07 0.80
CA SER A 316 35.22 8.92 2.14
C SER A 316 35.77 7.67 2.83
N ILE A 317 36.11 7.80 4.11
CA ILE A 317 36.65 6.73 4.98
C ILE A 317 35.86 6.71 6.29
N ARG A 318 35.69 5.52 6.87
CA ARG A 318 34.90 5.30 8.09
C ARG A 318 35.68 5.60 9.38
N GLN A 319 36.95 5.32 9.36
CA GLN A 319 37.83 5.46 10.53
C GLN A 319 39.13 6.21 10.14
N LYS A 320 39.68 6.94 11.08
CA LYS A 320 41.02 7.49 10.95
C LYS A 320 42.04 6.37 10.88
N GLY A 321 43.08 6.55 10.10
CA GLY A 321 44.12 5.57 9.90
C GLY A 321 44.44 5.34 8.42
N THR A 322 44.91 4.15 8.05
CA THR A 322 45.32 3.82 6.71
C THR A 322 44.09 3.79 5.75
N CYS A 323 44.14 4.60 4.73
CA CYS A 323 43.04 4.65 3.73
C CYS A 323 43.02 3.35 2.93
N PRO A 324 41.86 2.63 2.84
CA PRO A 324 41.76 1.39 2.11
C PRO A 324 41.88 1.59 0.57
N HIS A 325 41.78 2.84 0.08
CA HIS A 325 41.83 3.16 -1.35
C HIS A 325 43.20 3.58 -1.84
N CYS A 326 43.97 4.32 -1.07
CA CYS A 326 45.29 4.83 -1.48
C CYS A 326 46.43 4.38 -0.58
N GLY A 327 46.16 3.65 0.51
CA GLY A 327 47.18 3.15 1.42
C GLY A 327 47.81 4.21 2.33
N ASN A 328 47.50 5.51 2.17
CA ASN A 328 48.06 6.58 2.99
C ASN A 328 47.37 6.70 4.34
N ASN A 329 48.18 7.05 5.35
CA ASN A 329 47.71 7.18 6.72
C ASN A 329 47.10 8.58 6.95
N ASN A 330 45.85 8.63 7.42
CA ASN A 330 45.13 9.85 7.77
C ASN A 330 45.03 9.98 9.28
N HIS A 331 45.66 11.00 9.82
CA HIS A 331 45.71 11.29 11.26
C HIS A 331 44.49 12.09 11.74
#